data_e6b2747b4e995e1ff780d5148a75e7e1
#
_entry.id   e6b2747b4e995e1ff780d5148a75e7e1
#
_cell.length_a   1.000
_cell.length_b   1.000
_cell.length_c   1.000
_cell.angle_alpha   90.00
_cell.angle_beta   90.00
_cell.angle_gamma   90.00
#
_symmetry.space_group_name_H-M   'P 1'
#
loop_
_entity.id
_entity.type
_entity.pdbx_description
1 polymer ?
#
loop_
_entity_poly.entity_id
_entity_poly.type
_entity_poly.pdbx_seq_one_letter_code
_entity_poly.pdbx_strand_id
1 'polypeptide(L)'
;YEPSDERAVREVVAGAAGADVVVKASGVGVFDEVLEAAVVELEGPEARIFWDVDAPATLAAMEADPQSPLRELVGSYDIVFTYGGGQPVIDRYAALGARACVPVYNALDPETHQPAPPRPELACDLAFLGNRLPDREARVEEFFFGAVAALPERSFLLGGNGWEERVAGLGNVRYLGHVAPGDHNAVNRSALAVLNVSRESMAANGWSPATRIFEAAGAGACLLTDEWQGVEEFLTPGEEVLVARDGAEVAELLEGLGPERAQAIGEAALERVLAEHTYDRRAEQVEAVLEGAPAR
;
A
#
# COMPACT_ATOMS: atom_id res chain seq x y z
N TYR A 1 -6.70 -0.36 -27.72
CA TYR A 1 -7.70 -1.20 -28.42
C TYR A 1 -9.11 -0.61 -28.24
N GLU A 2 -10.03 -1.05 -29.08
CA GLU A 2 -11.43 -0.67 -28.93
C GLU A 2 -12.06 -1.49 -27.80
N PRO A 3 -12.52 -0.89 -26.68
CA PRO A 3 -12.96 -1.62 -25.49
C PRO A 3 -14.29 -2.38 -25.65
N SER A 4 -14.90 -2.33 -26.83
CA SER A 4 -16.12 -3.07 -27.18
C SER A 4 -15.87 -4.25 -28.12
N ASP A 5 -14.61 -4.52 -28.49
CA ASP A 5 -14.24 -5.54 -29.49
C ASP A 5 -13.18 -6.51 -28.92
N GLU A 6 -13.63 -7.70 -28.55
CA GLU A 6 -12.77 -8.80 -28.07
C GLU A 6 -11.68 -9.19 -29.08
N ARG A 7 -11.99 -9.16 -30.38
CA ARG A 7 -11.02 -9.47 -31.42
C ARG A 7 -9.86 -8.46 -31.41
N ALA A 8 -10.18 -7.17 -31.26
CA ALA A 8 -9.15 -6.13 -31.17
C ALA A 8 -8.26 -6.31 -29.93
N VAL A 9 -8.81 -6.77 -28.82
CA VAL A 9 -8.03 -7.13 -27.61
C VAL A 9 -7.05 -8.26 -27.91
N ARG A 10 -7.51 -9.35 -28.51
CA ARG A 10 -6.64 -10.50 -28.90
C ARG A 10 -5.57 -10.11 -29.92
N GLU A 11 -5.88 -9.25 -30.87
CA GLU A 11 -4.91 -8.75 -31.86
C GLU A 11 -3.80 -7.91 -31.18
N VAL A 12 -4.13 -7.10 -30.18
CA VAL A 12 -3.14 -6.35 -29.38
C VAL A 12 -2.22 -7.29 -28.60
N VAL A 13 -2.79 -8.29 -27.93
CA VAL A 13 -1.98 -9.29 -27.21
C VAL A 13 -1.08 -10.07 -28.16
N ALA A 14 -1.61 -10.50 -29.33
CA ALA A 14 -0.80 -11.20 -30.34
C ALA A 14 0.38 -10.35 -30.84
N GLY A 15 0.24 -9.02 -30.86
CA GLY A 15 1.32 -8.09 -31.19
C GLY A 15 2.50 -8.12 -30.21
N ALA A 16 2.32 -8.66 -29.01
CA ALA A 16 3.35 -8.82 -27.99
C ALA A 16 4.16 -10.12 -28.11
N ALA A 17 3.92 -10.96 -29.14
CA ALA A 17 4.62 -12.24 -29.31
C ALA A 17 6.16 -12.13 -29.47
N GLY A 18 6.66 -10.95 -29.79
CA GLY A 18 8.11 -10.68 -29.87
C GLY A 18 8.73 -10.10 -28.60
N ALA A 19 7.97 -9.97 -27.52
CA ALA A 19 8.49 -9.51 -26.23
C ALA A 19 9.09 -10.69 -25.44
N ASP A 20 10.15 -10.42 -24.69
CA ASP A 20 10.76 -11.41 -23.80
C ASP A 20 9.83 -11.71 -22.60
N VAL A 21 9.16 -10.68 -22.09
CA VAL A 21 8.25 -10.77 -20.93
C VAL A 21 6.92 -10.12 -21.27
N VAL A 22 5.82 -10.78 -20.94
CA VAL A 22 4.46 -10.24 -21.04
C VAL A 22 3.77 -10.30 -19.66
N VAL A 23 3.22 -9.17 -19.25
CA VAL A 23 2.59 -9.01 -17.93
C VAL A 23 1.10 -8.69 -18.10
N LYS A 24 0.23 -9.47 -17.47
CA LYS A 24 -1.18 -9.12 -17.23
C LYS A 24 -1.31 -8.61 -15.79
N ALA A 25 -1.56 -7.32 -15.63
CA ALA A 25 -1.89 -6.77 -14.31
C ALA A 25 -3.36 -7.05 -13.98
N SER A 26 -3.64 -7.45 -12.73
CA SER A 26 -5.02 -7.54 -12.24
C SER A 26 -5.64 -6.15 -12.11
N GLY A 27 -6.94 -6.06 -12.04
CA GLY A 27 -7.65 -4.81 -11.87
C GLY A 27 -9.09 -4.91 -12.38
N VAL A 28 -9.82 -3.82 -12.27
CA VAL A 28 -11.17 -3.69 -12.82
C VAL A 28 -11.05 -3.17 -14.25
N GLY A 29 -10.92 -4.08 -15.19
CA GLY A 29 -10.75 -3.79 -16.60
C GLY A 29 -11.92 -4.21 -17.46
N VAL A 30 -11.80 -3.95 -18.76
CA VAL A 30 -12.69 -4.46 -19.78
C VAL A 30 -12.02 -5.67 -20.43
N PHE A 31 -12.74 -6.78 -20.56
CA PHE A 31 -12.21 -8.02 -21.11
C PHE A 31 -11.06 -8.65 -20.30
N ASP A 32 -11.07 -8.55 -18.97
CA ASP A 32 -10.02 -9.13 -18.12
C ASP A 32 -9.84 -10.63 -18.38
N GLU A 33 -10.92 -11.41 -18.42
CA GLU A 33 -10.88 -12.84 -18.72
C GLU A 33 -10.28 -13.17 -20.09
N VAL A 34 -10.56 -12.32 -21.09
CA VAL A 34 -10.00 -12.46 -22.46
C VAL A 34 -8.51 -12.17 -22.45
N LEU A 35 -8.09 -11.10 -21.73
CA LEU A 35 -6.68 -10.73 -21.60
C LEU A 35 -5.89 -11.81 -20.86
N GLU A 36 -6.44 -12.34 -19.77
CA GLU A 36 -5.84 -13.39 -18.95
C GLU A 36 -5.59 -14.65 -19.78
N ALA A 37 -6.59 -15.11 -20.52
CA ALA A 37 -6.46 -16.27 -21.40
C ALA A 37 -5.48 -16.00 -22.56
N ALA A 38 -5.61 -14.86 -23.23
CA ALA A 38 -4.77 -14.53 -24.40
C ALA A 38 -3.30 -14.40 -24.04
N VAL A 39 -2.95 -13.88 -22.86
CA VAL A 39 -1.55 -13.79 -22.40
C VAL A 39 -0.99 -15.18 -22.12
N VAL A 40 -1.76 -16.08 -21.52
CA VAL A 40 -1.34 -17.46 -21.27
C VAL A 40 -1.15 -18.24 -22.58
N GLU A 41 -2.03 -18.03 -23.57
CA GLU A 41 -1.99 -18.68 -24.87
C GLU A 41 -0.90 -18.13 -25.81
N LEU A 42 -0.32 -16.95 -25.46
CA LEU A 42 0.67 -16.29 -26.33
C LEU A 42 1.96 -17.11 -26.41
N GLU A 43 2.33 -17.50 -27.63
CA GLU A 43 3.62 -18.15 -27.91
C GLU A 43 4.70 -17.07 -28.18
N GLY A 44 5.93 -17.32 -27.73
CA GLY A 44 7.08 -16.46 -27.98
C GLY A 44 7.72 -15.91 -26.71
N PRO A 45 7.00 -15.26 -25.78
CA PRO A 45 7.60 -14.75 -24.55
C PRO A 45 8.31 -15.82 -23.72
N GLU A 46 9.45 -15.45 -23.14
CA GLU A 46 10.19 -16.30 -22.20
C GLU A 46 9.45 -16.41 -20.85
N ALA A 47 8.75 -15.33 -20.46
CA ALA A 47 7.93 -15.32 -19.24
C ALA A 47 6.57 -14.64 -19.45
N ARG A 48 5.53 -15.27 -18.92
CA ARG A 48 4.16 -14.76 -18.80
C ARG A 48 3.84 -14.56 -17.33
N ILE A 49 3.57 -13.32 -16.96
CA ILE A 49 3.43 -12.90 -15.57
C ILE A 49 1.99 -12.47 -15.31
N PHE A 50 1.43 -12.93 -14.21
CA PHE A 50 0.25 -12.34 -13.61
C PHE A 50 0.70 -11.42 -12.46
N TRP A 51 0.44 -10.12 -12.58
CA TRP A 51 0.76 -9.15 -11.53
C TRP A 51 -0.52 -8.75 -10.80
N ASP A 52 -0.72 -9.34 -9.63
CA ASP A 52 -1.90 -9.11 -8.83
C ASP A 52 -1.74 -7.89 -7.91
N VAL A 53 -2.49 -6.84 -8.20
CA VAL A 53 -2.44 -5.57 -7.46
C VAL A 53 -3.31 -5.57 -6.20
N ASP A 54 -4.19 -6.57 -6.04
CA ASP A 54 -5.05 -6.74 -4.84
C ASP A 54 -5.27 -8.24 -4.57
N ALA A 55 -4.20 -8.95 -4.26
CA ALA A 55 -4.21 -10.40 -4.07
C ALA A 55 -5.26 -10.91 -3.07
N PRO A 56 -5.53 -10.24 -1.94
CA PRO A 56 -6.61 -10.68 -1.05
C PRO A 56 -7.99 -10.70 -1.71
N ALA A 57 -8.32 -9.69 -2.51
CA ALA A 57 -9.60 -9.63 -3.21
C ALA A 57 -9.67 -10.65 -4.37
N THR A 58 -8.59 -10.76 -5.15
CA THR A 58 -8.48 -11.72 -6.26
C THR A 58 -8.63 -13.16 -5.76
N LEU A 59 -7.91 -13.53 -4.70
CA LEU A 59 -7.96 -14.85 -4.09
C LEU A 59 -9.35 -15.14 -3.50
N ALA A 60 -9.97 -14.18 -2.82
CA ALA A 60 -11.32 -14.33 -2.28
C ALA A 60 -12.35 -14.56 -3.41
N ALA A 61 -12.23 -13.87 -4.54
CA ALA A 61 -13.09 -14.07 -5.71
C ALA A 61 -12.93 -15.48 -6.30
N MET A 62 -11.69 -15.95 -6.48
CA MET A 62 -11.42 -17.31 -6.99
C MET A 62 -11.86 -18.43 -6.04
N GLU A 63 -11.84 -18.17 -4.72
CA GLU A 63 -12.33 -19.13 -3.72
C GLU A 63 -13.86 -19.19 -3.67
N ALA A 64 -14.52 -18.04 -3.87
CA ALA A 64 -15.97 -17.96 -3.92
C ALA A 64 -16.57 -18.58 -5.20
N ASP A 65 -15.82 -18.54 -6.31
CA ASP A 65 -16.22 -19.11 -7.58
C ASP A 65 -15.20 -20.17 -8.07
N PRO A 66 -15.45 -21.46 -7.80
CA PRO A 66 -14.60 -22.55 -8.30
C PRO A 66 -14.51 -22.67 -9.82
N GLN A 67 -15.42 -22.01 -10.56
CA GLN A 67 -15.45 -22.00 -12.02
C GLN A 67 -14.84 -20.71 -12.61
N SER A 68 -14.24 -19.87 -11.77
CA SER A 68 -13.55 -18.66 -12.22
C SER A 68 -12.49 -19.00 -13.28
N PRO A 69 -12.54 -18.37 -14.48
CA PRO A 69 -11.55 -18.62 -15.52
C PRO A 69 -10.11 -18.37 -15.04
N LEU A 70 -9.86 -17.32 -14.28
CA LEU A 70 -8.53 -17.01 -13.75
C LEU A 70 -7.99 -18.16 -12.88
N ARG A 71 -8.86 -18.80 -12.08
CA ARG A 71 -8.47 -19.94 -11.25
C ARG A 71 -7.85 -21.09 -12.05
N GLU A 72 -8.38 -21.36 -13.23
CA GLU A 72 -7.86 -22.41 -14.14
C GLU A 72 -6.54 -21.98 -14.79
N LEU A 73 -6.34 -20.67 -14.97
CA LEU A 73 -5.17 -20.09 -15.66
C LEU A 73 -3.98 -19.86 -14.75
N VAL A 74 -4.15 -19.76 -13.42
CA VAL A 74 -3.08 -19.46 -12.46
C VAL A 74 -1.83 -20.32 -12.68
N GLY A 75 -2.00 -21.63 -12.82
CA GLY A 75 -0.90 -22.58 -13.03
C GLY A 75 -0.22 -22.49 -14.40
N SER A 76 -0.78 -21.72 -15.33
CA SER A 76 -0.24 -21.52 -16.69
C SER A 76 0.63 -20.29 -16.80
N TYR A 77 0.56 -19.35 -15.85
CA TYR A 77 1.53 -18.28 -15.72
C TYR A 77 2.85 -18.81 -15.17
N ASP A 78 3.96 -18.21 -15.61
CA ASP A 78 5.28 -18.59 -15.14
C ASP A 78 5.53 -18.04 -13.72
N ILE A 79 5.08 -16.81 -13.46
CA ILE A 79 5.22 -16.13 -12.17
C ILE A 79 3.94 -15.36 -11.85
N VAL A 80 3.55 -15.37 -10.57
CA VAL A 80 2.57 -14.44 -10.01
C VAL A 80 3.33 -13.43 -9.13
N PHE A 81 3.25 -12.13 -9.46
CA PHE A 81 3.68 -11.07 -8.55
C PHE A 81 2.48 -10.51 -7.79
N THR A 82 2.67 -10.11 -6.53
CA THR A 82 1.62 -9.52 -5.70
C THR A 82 2.12 -8.26 -4.99
N TYR A 83 1.23 -7.29 -4.72
CA TYR A 83 1.60 -6.10 -3.94
C TYR A 83 1.68 -6.31 -2.44
N GLY A 84 1.24 -7.45 -1.95
CA GLY A 84 1.23 -7.70 -0.52
C GLY A 84 0.76 -9.09 -0.17
N GLY A 85 0.55 -9.31 1.13
CA GLY A 85 -0.04 -10.52 1.69
C GLY A 85 0.96 -11.57 2.15
N GLY A 86 2.27 -11.40 1.90
CA GLY A 86 3.33 -12.26 2.44
C GLY A 86 3.11 -13.76 2.23
N GLN A 87 3.59 -14.56 3.17
CA GLN A 87 3.50 -16.03 3.09
C GLN A 87 2.07 -16.56 2.95
N PRO A 88 1.03 -16.00 3.61
CA PRO A 88 -0.34 -16.47 3.43
C PRO A 88 -0.86 -16.38 1.97
N VAL A 89 -0.47 -15.32 1.26
CA VAL A 89 -0.84 -15.16 -0.16
C VAL A 89 -0.03 -16.12 -1.03
N ILE A 90 1.25 -16.30 -0.77
CA ILE A 90 2.10 -17.28 -1.46
C ILE A 90 1.50 -18.68 -1.35
N ASP A 91 1.13 -19.12 -0.14
CA ASP A 91 0.57 -20.43 0.11
C ASP A 91 -0.77 -20.63 -0.61
N ARG A 92 -1.63 -19.60 -0.65
CA ARG A 92 -2.92 -19.66 -1.37
C ARG A 92 -2.74 -19.76 -2.87
N TYR A 93 -1.81 -18.99 -3.47
CA TYR A 93 -1.49 -19.12 -4.89
C TYR A 93 -0.84 -20.47 -5.22
N ALA A 94 0.03 -20.99 -4.37
CA ALA A 94 0.60 -22.33 -4.52
C ALA A 94 -0.49 -23.42 -4.49
N ALA A 95 -1.49 -23.30 -3.60
CA ALA A 95 -2.63 -24.21 -3.54
C ALA A 95 -3.53 -24.15 -4.79
N LEU A 96 -3.53 -23.03 -5.51
CA LEU A 96 -4.20 -22.87 -6.80
C LEU A 96 -3.36 -23.33 -7.99
N GLY A 97 -2.12 -23.81 -7.74
CA GLY A 97 -1.24 -24.37 -8.76
C GLY A 97 -0.27 -23.36 -9.37
N ALA A 98 -0.12 -22.15 -8.81
CA ALA A 98 0.90 -21.19 -9.24
C ALA A 98 2.29 -21.84 -9.17
N ARG A 99 3.11 -21.65 -10.21
CA ARG A 99 4.48 -22.17 -10.28
C ARG A 99 5.42 -21.40 -9.36
N ALA A 100 5.23 -20.09 -9.29
CA ALA A 100 5.91 -19.18 -8.37
C ALA A 100 4.97 -18.05 -8.00
N CYS A 101 5.02 -17.60 -6.73
CA CYS A 101 4.32 -16.40 -6.27
C CYS A 101 5.32 -15.57 -5.44
N VAL A 102 5.52 -14.32 -5.82
CA VAL A 102 6.52 -13.44 -5.22
C VAL A 102 5.87 -12.11 -4.86
N PRO A 103 5.83 -11.74 -3.57
CA PRO A 103 5.39 -10.41 -3.15
C PRO A 103 6.41 -9.35 -3.58
N VAL A 104 5.93 -8.34 -4.31
CA VAL A 104 6.66 -7.12 -4.68
C VAL A 104 5.89 -5.95 -4.09
N TYR A 105 6.27 -5.56 -2.90
CA TYR A 105 5.56 -4.55 -2.13
C TYR A 105 5.65 -3.15 -2.72
N ASN A 106 4.71 -2.28 -2.36
CA ASN A 106 4.89 -0.83 -2.54
C ASN A 106 6.21 -0.38 -1.90
N ALA A 107 6.71 0.75 -2.34
CA ALA A 107 8.00 1.26 -1.91
C ALA A 107 8.05 2.79 -1.93
N LEU A 108 9.17 3.33 -1.52
CA LEU A 108 9.50 4.75 -1.60
C LEU A 108 9.98 5.11 -3.02
N ASP A 109 9.42 6.18 -3.56
CA ASP A 109 10.07 6.98 -4.60
C ASP A 109 10.80 8.16 -3.92
N PRO A 110 12.13 8.11 -3.78
CA PRO A 110 12.89 9.13 -3.06
C PRO A 110 12.98 10.47 -3.82
N GLU A 111 12.63 10.52 -5.10
CA GLU A 111 12.55 11.78 -5.84
C GLU A 111 11.27 12.55 -5.50
N THR A 112 10.18 11.82 -5.24
CA THR A 112 8.86 12.38 -4.94
C THR A 112 8.66 12.61 -3.44
N HIS A 113 9.05 11.66 -2.60
CA HIS A 113 8.87 11.70 -1.16
C HIS A 113 10.22 11.79 -0.44
N GLN A 114 10.53 12.99 0.08
CA GLN A 114 11.79 13.32 0.71
C GLN A 114 11.59 14.38 1.81
N PRO A 115 12.56 14.55 2.73
CA PRO A 115 12.48 15.58 3.75
C PRO A 115 12.27 16.98 3.15
N ALA A 116 11.25 17.68 3.63
CA ALA A 116 10.93 19.06 3.23
C ALA A 116 10.97 19.98 4.46
N PRO A 117 11.18 21.29 4.27
CA PRO A 117 11.06 22.23 5.37
C PRO A 117 9.66 22.19 6.00
N PRO A 118 9.54 22.12 7.35
CA PRO A 118 8.24 22.19 8.00
C PRO A 118 7.59 23.56 7.78
N ARG A 119 6.26 23.57 7.66
CA ARG A 119 5.46 24.79 7.51
C ARG A 119 4.67 25.05 8.79
N PRO A 120 4.88 26.19 9.47
CA PRO A 120 4.19 26.49 10.74
C PRO A 120 2.65 26.41 10.66
N GLU A 121 2.09 26.79 9.52
CA GLU A 121 0.64 26.70 9.27
C GLU A 121 0.12 25.26 9.17
N LEU A 122 0.99 24.27 8.98
CA LEU A 122 0.64 22.85 8.95
C LEU A 122 1.00 22.14 10.27
N ALA A 123 1.62 22.82 11.22
CA ALA A 123 2.01 22.22 12.49
C ALA A 123 0.80 21.66 13.24
N CYS A 124 0.90 20.43 13.72
CA CYS A 124 -0.11 19.72 14.50
C CYS A 124 0.52 18.55 15.27
N ASP A 125 -0.21 18.01 16.23
CA ASP A 125 0.26 16.86 16.99
C ASP A 125 0.11 15.56 16.18
N LEU A 126 -1.00 15.39 15.45
CA LEU A 126 -1.23 14.22 14.60
C LEU A 126 -1.85 14.63 13.26
N ALA A 127 -1.23 14.21 12.16
CA ALA A 127 -1.76 14.36 10.82
C ALA A 127 -2.26 13.01 10.27
N PHE A 128 -3.41 13.02 9.59
CA PHE A 128 -3.89 11.91 8.78
C PHE A 128 -4.21 12.41 7.37
N LEU A 129 -3.62 11.76 6.35
CA LEU A 129 -3.91 12.04 4.95
C LEU A 129 -4.58 10.83 4.30
N GLY A 130 -5.83 10.95 3.91
CA GLY A 130 -6.54 9.88 3.23
C GLY A 130 -8.01 10.22 2.95
N ASN A 131 -8.49 9.80 1.78
CA ASN A 131 -9.89 9.94 1.45
C ASN A 131 -10.77 9.04 2.32
N ARG A 132 -12.01 9.43 2.54
CA ARG A 132 -13.04 8.59 3.17
C ARG A 132 -13.39 7.46 2.21
N LEU A 133 -13.04 6.23 2.59
CA LEU A 133 -13.32 5.02 1.83
C LEU A 133 -14.15 4.06 2.70
N PRO A 134 -15.19 3.41 2.15
CA PRO A 134 -16.08 2.55 2.92
C PRO A 134 -15.35 1.45 3.72
N ASP A 135 -14.30 0.86 3.15
CA ASP A 135 -13.51 -0.21 3.75
C ASP A 135 -12.40 0.26 4.71
N ARG A 136 -12.32 1.58 4.97
CA ARG A 136 -11.38 2.18 5.93
C ARG A 136 -12.06 3.10 6.93
N GLU A 137 -13.29 3.53 6.65
CA GLU A 137 -13.98 4.55 7.45
C GLU A 137 -14.08 4.16 8.93
N ALA A 138 -14.53 2.94 9.23
CA ALA A 138 -14.67 2.46 10.62
C ALA A 138 -13.32 2.50 11.37
N ARG A 139 -12.23 2.16 10.71
CA ARG A 139 -10.89 2.20 11.30
C ARG A 139 -10.41 3.65 11.52
N VAL A 140 -10.71 4.56 10.62
CA VAL A 140 -10.39 5.99 10.82
C VAL A 140 -11.22 6.58 11.96
N GLU A 141 -12.50 6.18 12.11
CA GLU A 141 -13.32 6.56 13.29
C GLU A 141 -12.68 6.09 14.58
N GLU A 142 -12.18 4.87 14.63
CA GLU A 142 -11.54 4.31 15.82
C GLU A 142 -10.16 4.96 16.08
N PHE A 143 -9.24 4.92 15.13
CA PHE A 143 -7.85 5.31 15.36
C PHE A 143 -7.63 6.83 15.35
N PHE A 144 -8.22 7.55 14.41
CA PHE A 144 -8.05 9.00 14.32
C PHE A 144 -9.06 9.75 15.20
N PHE A 145 -10.36 9.54 14.97
CA PHE A 145 -11.39 10.28 15.70
C PHE A 145 -11.50 9.84 17.17
N GLY A 146 -11.16 8.59 17.49
CA GLY A 146 -10.99 8.14 18.87
C GLY A 146 -9.92 8.94 19.60
N ALA A 147 -8.75 9.13 19.02
CA ALA A 147 -7.68 9.97 19.57
C ALA A 147 -8.08 11.45 19.64
N VAL A 148 -8.77 12.00 18.62
CA VAL A 148 -9.32 13.36 18.63
C VAL A 148 -10.22 13.61 19.84
N ALA A 149 -11.11 12.64 20.13
CA ALA A 149 -12.04 12.74 21.26
C ALA A 149 -11.33 12.59 22.63
N ALA A 150 -10.31 11.73 22.69
CA ALA A 150 -9.56 11.49 23.93
C ALA A 150 -8.63 12.66 24.28
N LEU A 151 -8.16 13.42 23.31
CA LEU A 151 -7.15 14.48 23.48
C LEU A 151 -7.67 15.85 22.99
N PRO A 152 -8.65 16.47 23.68
CA PRO A 152 -9.25 17.72 23.24
C PRO A 152 -8.28 18.91 23.21
N GLU A 153 -7.17 18.85 23.95
CA GLU A 153 -6.14 19.90 24.00
C GLU A 153 -5.05 19.74 22.94
N ARG A 154 -5.05 18.62 22.23
CA ARG A 154 -4.11 18.37 21.12
C ARG A 154 -4.69 18.83 19.79
N SER A 155 -3.82 19.13 18.85
CA SER A 155 -4.17 19.62 17.52
C SER A 155 -4.05 18.51 16.47
N PHE A 156 -5.09 18.36 15.68
CA PHE A 156 -5.16 17.33 14.63
C PHE A 156 -5.30 17.97 13.26
N LEU A 157 -4.72 17.33 12.25
CA LEU A 157 -4.85 17.73 10.86
C LEU A 157 -5.36 16.56 10.04
N LEU A 158 -6.42 16.80 9.27
CA LEU A 158 -7.01 15.81 8.38
C LEU A 158 -7.04 16.32 6.95
N GLY A 159 -6.40 15.59 6.04
CA GLY A 159 -6.45 15.83 4.60
C GLY A 159 -7.05 14.66 3.85
N GLY A 160 -7.77 14.95 2.78
CA GLY A 160 -8.49 13.98 1.95
C GLY A 160 -9.95 14.35 1.77
N ASN A 161 -10.60 13.77 0.76
CA ASN A 161 -11.99 14.10 0.43
C ASN A 161 -12.99 13.26 1.24
N GLY A 162 -14.20 13.81 1.45
CA GLY A 162 -15.36 13.11 2.01
C GLY A 162 -15.48 13.18 3.53
N TRP A 163 -14.66 13.99 4.22
CA TRP A 163 -14.68 14.13 5.67
C TRP A 163 -15.37 15.41 6.17
N GLU A 164 -15.88 16.27 5.28
CA GLU A 164 -16.41 17.58 5.55
C GLU A 164 -17.45 17.58 6.68
N GLU A 165 -18.44 16.70 6.56
CA GLU A 165 -19.52 16.60 7.54
C GLU A 165 -19.03 16.01 8.87
N ARG A 166 -18.06 15.08 8.80
CA ARG A 166 -17.54 14.39 9.98
C ARG A 166 -16.69 15.28 10.88
N VAL A 167 -15.96 16.21 10.30
CA VAL A 167 -15.13 17.16 11.06
C VAL A 167 -15.89 18.39 11.54
N ALA A 168 -17.11 18.59 11.05
CA ALA A 168 -17.92 19.74 11.42
C ALA A 168 -18.13 19.82 12.94
N GLY A 169 -17.75 20.94 13.53
CA GLY A 169 -17.88 21.18 14.98
C GLY A 169 -16.72 20.64 15.84
N LEU A 170 -15.72 19.98 15.26
CA LEU A 170 -14.52 19.57 16.01
C LEU A 170 -13.52 20.73 16.06
N GLY A 171 -13.39 21.36 17.23
CA GLY A 171 -12.55 22.56 17.42
C GLY A 171 -11.05 22.29 17.36
N ASN A 172 -10.62 21.06 17.59
CA ASN A 172 -9.23 20.65 17.61
C ASN A 172 -8.77 19.92 16.31
N VAL A 173 -9.65 19.82 15.28
CA VAL A 173 -9.32 19.23 13.98
C VAL A 173 -9.31 20.32 12.90
N ARG A 174 -8.19 20.48 12.25
CA ARG A 174 -8.08 21.30 11.03
C ARG A 174 -8.24 20.41 9.81
N TYR A 175 -9.24 20.70 9.00
CA TYR A 175 -9.51 19.98 7.77
C TYR A 175 -8.95 20.72 6.56
N LEU A 176 -8.18 20.04 5.72
CA LEU A 176 -7.56 20.61 4.53
C LEU A 176 -8.32 20.30 3.23
N GLY A 177 -9.26 19.32 3.26
CA GLY A 177 -9.80 18.80 2.02
C GLY A 177 -8.74 18.05 1.20
N HIS A 178 -8.81 18.17 -0.11
CA HIS A 178 -7.79 17.57 -0.99
C HIS A 178 -6.42 18.19 -0.75
N VAL A 179 -5.42 17.35 -0.52
CA VAL A 179 -4.01 17.75 -0.41
C VAL A 179 -3.29 17.29 -1.68
N ALA A 180 -2.69 18.23 -2.39
CA ALA A 180 -1.93 17.91 -3.60
C ALA A 180 -0.68 17.08 -3.27
N PRO A 181 -0.26 16.13 -4.11
CA PRO A 181 0.91 15.30 -3.87
C PRO A 181 2.18 16.10 -3.51
N GLY A 182 2.41 17.25 -4.15
CA GLY A 182 3.54 18.14 -3.86
C GLY A 182 3.55 18.75 -2.45
N ASP A 183 2.41 18.73 -1.73
CA ASP A 183 2.31 19.22 -0.36
C ASP A 183 2.43 18.11 0.70
N HIS A 184 2.41 16.82 0.30
CA HIS A 184 2.45 15.68 1.23
C HIS A 184 3.70 15.73 2.13
N ASN A 185 4.87 15.99 1.56
CA ASN A 185 6.12 16.07 2.32
C ASN A 185 6.07 17.18 3.39
N ALA A 186 5.51 18.34 3.04
CA ALA A 186 5.38 19.44 3.99
C ALA A 186 4.40 19.12 5.12
N VAL A 187 3.27 18.46 4.84
CA VAL A 187 2.33 17.98 5.88
C VAL A 187 3.04 16.98 6.78
N ASN A 188 3.67 15.94 6.20
CA ASN A 188 4.35 14.89 6.94
C ASN A 188 5.44 15.46 7.87
N ARG A 189 6.21 16.46 7.41
CA ARG A 189 7.29 17.09 8.20
C ARG A 189 6.82 18.10 9.22
N SER A 190 5.61 18.63 9.10
CA SER A 190 5.09 19.65 10.00
C SER A 190 4.33 19.07 11.19
N ALA A 191 3.89 17.83 11.10
CA ALA A 191 3.22 17.11 12.18
C ALA A 191 4.25 16.53 13.17
N LEU A 192 3.88 16.42 14.45
CA LEU A 192 4.65 15.68 15.45
C LEU A 192 4.66 14.19 15.10
N ALA A 193 3.51 13.64 14.69
CA ALA A 193 3.38 12.30 14.14
C ALA A 193 2.40 12.27 12.95
N VAL A 194 2.58 11.29 12.07
CA VAL A 194 1.70 11.02 10.92
C VAL A 194 1.05 9.67 11.14
N LEU A 195 -0.27 9.63 11.08
CA LEU A 195 -1.04 8.40 11.24
C LEU A 195 -1.24 7.72 9.87
N ASN A 196 -0.90 6.44 9.80
CA ASN A 196 -1.40 5.53 8.79
C ASN A 196 -2.54 4.69 9.36
N VAL A 197 -3.61 4.53 8.60
CA VAL A 197 -4.70 3.60 8.90
C VAL A 197 -4.90 2.71 7.69
N SER A 198 -4.66 1.43 7.86
CA SER A 198 -4.81 0.43 6.80
C SER A 198 -6.28 0.23 6.43
N ARG A 199 -6.55 -0.19 5.19
CA ARG A 199 -7.87 -0.70 4.81
C ARG A 199 -8.14 -2.00 5.56
N GLU A 200 -9.41 -2.29 5.86
CA GLU A 200 -9.79 -3.48 6.64
C GLU A 200 -9.23 -4.77 6.03
N SER A 201 -9.37 -4.93 4.71
CA SER A 201 -8.84 -6.10 4.00
C SER A 201 -7.33 -6.25 4.11
N MET A 202 -6.59 -5.13 4.10
CA MET A 202 -5.12 -5.13 4.21
C MET A 202 -4.68 -5.49 5.64
N ALA A 203 -5.32 -4.89 6.65
CA ALA A 203 -5.04 -5.19 8.05
C ALA A 203 -5.35 -6.65 8.40
N ALA A 204 -6.49 -7.17 7.92
CA ALA A 204 -6.91 -8.56 8.17
C ALA A 204 -5.98 -9.59 7.52
N ASN A 205 -5.42 -9.31 6.35
CA ASN A 205 -4.49 -10.23 5.69
C ASN A 205 -3.05 -10.11 6.18
N GLY A 206 -2.66 -8.97 6.74
CA GLY A 206 -1.28 -8.68 7.09
C GLY A 206 -0.36 -8.51 5.86
N TRP A 207 0.93 -8.27 6.11
CA TRP A 207 1.96 -8.09 5.08
C TRP A 207 1.52 -7.25 3.88
N SER A 208 0.73 -6.21 4.14
CA SER A 208 0.16 -5.36 3.10
C SER A 208 0.39 -3.88 3.44
N PRO A 209 1.67 -3.43 3.41
CA PRO A 209 1.99 -2.05 3.75
C PRO A 209 1.32 -1.08 2.79
N ALA A 210 0.62 -0.09 3.36
CA ALA A 210 0.10 1.02 2.55
C ALA A 210 1.28 1.86 2.01
N THR A 211 1.13 2.43 0.81
CA THR A 211 2.13 3.33 0.21
C THR A 211 2.49 4.48 1.16
N ARG A 212 1.53 4.95 1.96
CA ARG A 212 1.71 5.99 2.98
C ARG A 212 2.85 5.71 3.96
N ILE A 213 3.09 4.44 4.30
CA ILE A 213 4.17 4.05 5.22
C ILE A 213 5.52 4.50 4.67
N PHE A 214 5.77 4.20 3.40
CA PHE A 214 7.01 4.56 2.72
C PHE A 214 7.09 6.06 2.43
N GLU A 215 5.98 6.70 2.05
CA GLU A 215 5.90 8.14 1.78
C GLU A 215 6.19 8.98 3.03
N ALA A 216 5.58 8.63 4.17
CA ALA A 216 5.79 9.34 5.42
C ALA A 216 7.21 9.12 5.98
N ALA A 217 7.69 7.87 5.95
CA ALA A 217 9.07 7.54 6.32
C ALA A 217 10.08 8.23 5.39
N GLY A 218 9.85 8.25 4.08
CA GLY A 218 10.67 8.96 3.10
C GLY A 218 10.74 10.47 3.34
N ALA A 219 9.67 11.07 3.85
CA ALA A 219 9.69 12.45 4.30
C ALA A 219 10.42 12.65 5.65
N GLY A 220 10.84 11.58 6.34
CA GLY A 220 11.46 11.63 7.67
C GLY A 220 10.47 12.00 8.77
N ALA A 221 9.18 11.63 8.62
CA ALA A 221 8.16 11.87 9.61
C ALA A 221 8.11 10.72 10.64
N CYS A 222 7.76 11.04 11.89
CA CYS A 222 7.41 10.03 12.88
C CYS A 222 6.10 9.35 12.45
N LEU A 223 6.19 8.11 12.01
CA LEU A 223 5.04 7.33 11.58
C LEU A 223 4.42 6.62 12.78
N LEU A 224 3.09 6.73 12.91
CA LEU A 224 2.24 5.93 13.78
C LEU A 224 1.29 5.13 12.86
N THR A 225 1.20 3.83 13.04
CA THR A 225 0.31 2.98 12.24
C THR A 225 -0.57 2.10 13.12
N ASP A 226 -1.71 1.71 12.61
CA ASP A 226 -2.50 0.61 13.16
C ASP A 226 -1.69 -0.70 13.14
N GLU A 227 -1.97 -1.61 14.08
CA GLU A 227 -1.34 -2.92 14.13
C GLU A 227 -1.80 -3.80 12.96
N TRP A 228 -0.84 -4.43 12.28
CA TRP A 228 -1.07 -5.48 11.29
C TRP A 228 0.11 -6.44 11.25
N GLN A 229 -0.16 -7.69 10.90
CA GLN A 229 0.85 -8.76 10.89
C GLN A 229 1.92 -8.51 9.83
N GLY A 230 3.20 -8.57 10.20
CA GLY A 230 4.34 -8.38 9.31
C GLY A 230 4.85 -6.93 9.24
N VAL A 231 4.36 -5.99 10.08
CA VAL A 231 4.87 -4.61 10.10
C VAL A 231 6.38 -4.58 10.38
N GLU A 232 6.88 -5.48 11.19
CA GLU A 232 8.27 -5.63 11.60
C GLU A 232 9.23 -5.99 10.44
N GLU A 233 8.71 -6.49 9.34
CA GLU A 233 9.50 -6.75 8.12
C GLU A 233 9.84 -5.46 7.35
N PHE A 234 9.10 -4.40 7.61
CA PHE A 234 9.27 -3.12 6.93
C PHE A 234 9.92 -2.06 7.81
N LEU A 235 9.43 -1.94 9.06
CA LEU A 235 9.89 -0.96 10.03
C LEU A 235 9.87 -1.58 11.43
N THR A 236 10.89 -1.31 12.23
CA THR A 236 11.03 -1.82 13.60
C THR A 236 10.10 -1.08 14.56
N PRO A 237 9.07 -1.75 15.15
CA PRO A 237 8.18 -1.12 16.12
C PRO A 237 8.92 -0.52 17.32
N GLY A 238 8.58 0.73 17.66
CA GLY A 238 9.15 1.51 18.77
C GLY A 238 10.44 2.25 18.43
N GLU A 239 11.13 1.88 17.33
CA GLU A 239 12.38 2.48 16.87
C GLU A 239 12.20 3.25 15.56
N GLU A 240 11.51 2.66 14.57
CA GLU A 240 11.29 3.21 13.22
C GLU A 240 9.81 3.54 12.97
N VAL A 241 8.90 2.97 13.75
CA VAL A 241 7.46 3.19 13.66
C VAL A 241 6.81 3.02 15.03
N LEU A 242 5.77 3.80 15.32
CA LEU A 242 4.89 3.57 16.45
C LEU A 242 3.69 2.72 15.97
N VAL A 243 3.30 1.71 16.74
CA VAL A 243 2.20 0.81 16.39
C VAL A 243 1.14 0.88 17.46
N ALA A 244 -0.13 1.05 17.09
CA ALA A 244 -1.27 1.11 17.98
C ALA A 244 -2.32 0.05 17.60
N ARG A 245 -2.94 -0.57 18.59
CA ARG A 245 -4.01 -1.56 18.40
C ARG A 245 -5.39 -0.94 18.27
N ASP A 246 -5.55 0.28 18.82
CA ASP A 246 -6.80 1.02 18.83
C ASP A 246 -6.57 2.53 19.02
N GLY A 247 -7.65 3.30 19.01
CA GLY A 247 -7.60 4.75 19.19
C GLY A 247 -7.14 5.20 20.57
N ALA A 248 -7.32 4.38 21.60
CA ALA A 248 -6.84 4.71 22.95
C ALA A 248 -5.32 4.61 23.01
N GLU A 249 -4.73 3.60 22.39
CA GLU A 249 -3.26 3.50 22.27
C GLU A 249 -2.67 4.61 21.37
N VAL A 250 -3.37 5.05 20.32
CA VAL A 250 -2.96 6.23 19.56
C VAL A 250 -2.87 7.45 20.48
N ALA A 251 -3.87 7.66 21.33
CA ALA A 251 -3.87 8.76 22.27
C ALA A 251 -2.74 8.65 23.29
N GLU A 252 -2.53 7.48 23.88
CA GLU A 252 -1.47 7.22 24.86
C GLU A 252 -0.06 7.45 24.24
N LEU A 253 0.18 6.92 23.06
CA LEU A 253 1.43 7.12 22.33
C LEU A 253 1.68 8.61 22.05
N LEU A 254 0.64 9.34 21.63
CA LEU A 254 0.73 10.76 21.32
C LEU A 254 0.97 11.63 22.58
N GLU A 255 0.39 11.26 23.72
CA GLU A 255 0.66 11.94 25.00
C GLU A 255 2.11 11.77 25.44
N GLY A 256 2.68 10.57 25.26
CA GLY A 256 4.06 10.24 25.63
C GLY A 256 5.12 10.69 24.61
N LEU A 257 4.70 11.18 23.43
CA LEU A 257 5.60 11.51 22.35
C LEU A 257 6.11 12.96 22.45
N GLY A 258 7.40 13.13 22.69
CA GLY A 258 8.06 14.42 22.59
C GLY A 258 8.73 14.63 21.22
N PRO A 259 9.02 15.90 20.87
CA PRO A 259 9.62 16.24 19.57
C PRO A 259 10.94 15.52 19.27
N GLU A 260 11.80 15.37 20.27
CA GLU A 260 13.10 14.68 20.11
C GLU A 260 12.94 13.21 19.76
N ARG A 261 11.99 12.52 20.44
CA ARG A 261 11.69 11.12 20.14
C ARG A 261 11.03 10.96 18.77
N ALA A 262 10.10 11.85 18.44
CA ALA A 262 9.46 11.86 17.13
C ALA A 262 10.48 12.04 16.01
N GLN A 263 11.42 12.97 16.18
CA GLN A 263 12.50 13.18 15.22
C GLN A 263 13.37 11.93 15.07
N ALA A 264 13.79 11.32 16.18
CA ALA A 264 14.65 10.13 16.15
C ALA A 264 13.97 8.95 15.41
N ILE A 265 12.67 8.72 15.66
CA ILE A 265 11.88 7.69 14.96
C ILE A 265 11.80 8.01 13.46
N GLY A 266 11.51 9.25 13.08
CA GLY A 266 11.42 9.64 11.67
C GLY A 266 12.75 9.53 10.93
N GLU A 267 13.87 9.85 11.58
CA GLU A 267 15.23 9.72 11.02
C GLU A 267 15.59 8.23 10.81
N ALA A 268 15.30 7.37 11.79
CA ALA A 268 15.53 5.94 11.68
C ALA A 268 14.65 5.29 10.57
N ALA A 269 13.37 5.66 10.51
CA ALA A 269 12.48 5.22 9.44
C ALA A 269 12.98 5.64 8.05
N LEU A 270 13.45 6.88 7.90
CA LEU A 270 14.01 7.39 6.64
C LEU A 270 15.24 6.58 6.21
N GLU A 271 16.17 6.33 7.14
CA GLU A 271 17.36 5.52 6.85
C GLU A 271 16.97 4.12 6.38
N ARG A 272 16.02 3.48 7.07
CA ARG A 272 15.53 2.13 6.73
C ARG A 272 14.91 2.08 5.34
N VAL A 273 13.97 2.99 5.02
CA VAL A 273 13.26 2.93 3.74
C VAL A 273 14.15 3.28 2.56
N LEU A 274 15.12 4.18 2.72
CA LEU A 274 16.11 4.49 1.70
C LEU A 274 17.05 3.29 1.42
N ALA A 275 17.41 2.53 2.46
CA ALA A 275 18.30 1.38 2.32
C ALA A 275 17.61 0.18 1.67
N GLU A 276 16.33 -0.11 2.01
CA GLU A 276 15.73 -1.40 1.74
C GLU A 276 14.39 -1.35 1.00
N HIS A 277 13.69 -0.19 1.01
CA HIS A 277 12.32 -0.11 0.55
C HIS A 277 12.09 0.99 -0.50
N THR A 278 12.99 1.10 -1.49
CA THR A 278 12.80 1.97 -2.66
C THR A 278 12.26 1.18 -3.86
N TYR A 279 11.66 1.87 -4.84
CA TYR A 279 11.26 1.23 -6.09
C TYR A 279 12.45 0.67 -6.88
N ASP A 280 13.66 1.23 -6.73
CA ASP A 280 14.88 0.64 -7.30
C ASP A 280 15.15 -0.75 -6.72
N ARG A 281 15.00 -0.92 -5.39
CA ARG A 281 15.12 -2.23 -4.73
C ARG A 281 14.05 -3.21 -5.21
N ARG A 282 12.83 -2.75 -5.51
CA ARG A 282 11.78 -3.61 -6.07
C ARG A 282 12.12 -3.99 -7.51
N ALA A 283 12.68 -3.08 -8.31
CA ALA A 283 13.14 -3.38 -9.66
C ALA A 283 14.26 -4.44 -9.64
N GLU A 284 15.28 -4.29 -8.78
CA GLU A 284 16.34 -5.30 -8.58
C GLU A 284 15.75 -6.66 -8.16
N GLN A 285 14.73 -6.68 -7.29
CA GLN A 285 14.05 -7.91 -6.89
C GLN A 285 13.35 -8.59 -8.07
N VAL A 286 12.59 -7.82 -8.87
CA VAL A 286 11.90 -8.33 -10.07
C VAL A 286 12.90 -8.87 -11.08
N GLU A 287 13.97 -8.13 -11.38
CA GLU A 287 15.04 -8.54 -12.29
C GLU A 287 15.67 -9.86 -11.84
N ALA A 288 16.05 -9.99 -10.57
CA ALA A 288 16.61 -11.20 -10.02
C ALA A 288 15.68 -12.42 -10.18
N VAL A 289 14.38 -12.22 -9.95
CA VAL A 289 13.38 -13.30 -10.13
C VAL A 289 13.26 -13.70 -11.60
N LEU A 290 13.27 -12.73 -12.51
CA LEU A 290 13.23 -13.00 -13.97
C LEU A 290 14.49 -13.72 -14.47
N GLU A 291 15.64 -13.45 -13.89
CA GLU A 291 16.89 -14.14 -14.17
C GLU A 291 16.99 -15.55 -13.52
N GLY A 292 15.95 -15.98 -12.80
CA GLY A 292 15.87 -17.30 -12.19
C GLY A 292 16.51 -17.42 -10.82
N ALA A 293 16.77 -16.30 -10.14
CA ALA A 293 17.18 -16.32 -8.73
C ALA A 293 16.02 -16.78 -7.84
N PRO A 294 16.27 -17.54 -6.74
CA PRO A 294 15.23 -17.88 -5.80
C PRO A 294 14.65 -16.61 -5.18
N ALA A 295 13.31 -16.52 -5.13
CA ALA A 295 12.62 -15.46 -4.40
C ALA A 295 13.07 -15.49 -2.92
N ARG A 296 13.54 -14.35 -2.42
CA ARG A 296 13.93 -14.16 -1.02
C ARG A 296 12.90 -13.35 -0.28
#